data_b0b9966840a6191a16ee4e29d020cbbc
#
_entry.id   b0b9966840a6191a16ee4e29d020cbbc
#
_cell.length_a   1.000
_cell.length_b   1.000
_cell.length_c   1.000
_cell.angle_alpha   90.00
_cell.angle_beta   90.00
_cell.angle_gamma   90.00
#
_symmetry.space_group_name_H-M   'P 1'
#
loop_
_entity.id
_entity.type
_entity.pdbx_description
1 polymer ?
#
loop_
_entity_poly.entity_id
_entity_poly.type
_entity_poly.pdbx_seq_one_letter_code
_entity_poly.pdbx_strand_id
1 'polypeptide(L)'
;MSSFSRPQARRGPSGAWTRLKPAVIDPLDVYGLPSKGEARLHNHKTQEDYFQKIVDRYMKFIASSGGGEELEKAFAAMAVKDNPPIAVTSTTDRDRPALPRHTSSTSRPNDMPNILMAMRKLREGLLGSQRRDHFAQRAYIFIIQASILSRHWESYQPALLYLLNEIHPVTALSPLELQDFVSYRVLDLTCRQYELMDAFAVRHAYKVDDRRVTTVLMSVVHDDWVRFWRIKRVVDGYQRAIMDFAVDRMRLHALKCLGRGYLNADKSFVERAGDASWSELVKGGVGWQLQDSGNVVIRKPKPK
;
A
#
# COMPACT_ATOMS: atom_id res chain seq x y z
N MET A 1 -5.98 77.87 -44.69
CA MET A 1 -5.17 76.59 -44.63
C MET A 1 -5.06 76.19 -43.21
N SER A 2 -5.90 75.25 -42.77
CA SER A 2 -6.03 74.80 -41.40
C SER A 2 -5.44 73.37 -41.32
N SER A 3 -4.36 73.25 -40.56
CA SER A 3 -3.69 72.02 -40.33
C SER A 3 -4.38 71.21 -39.11
N PHE A 4 -5.00 70.09 -39.41
CA PHE A 4 -5.53 69.21 -38.42
C PHE A 4 -4.41 68.33 -37.80
N SER A 5 -4.08 68.58 -36.54
CA SER A 5 -3.21 67.71 -35.76
C SER A 5 -4.00 66.46 -35.22
N ARG A 6 -3.58 65.30 -35.64
CA ARG A 6 -4.08 64.00 -35.07
C ARG A 6 -3.58 63.78 -33.62
N PRO A 7 -4.41 63.40 -32.68
CA PRO A 7 -3.95 63.03 -31.35
C PRO A 7 -3.24 61.67 -31.39
N GLN A 8 -2.00 61.63 -30.87
CA GLN A 8 -1.25 60.39 -30.63
C GLN A 8 -1.86 59.61 -29.45
N ALA A 9 -2.33 58.43 -29.73
CA ALA A 9 -2.76 57.49 -28.68
C ALA A 9 -1.55 57.04 -27.86
N ARG A 10 -1.49 57.44 -26.58
CA ARG A 10 -0.56 56.91 -25.57
C ARG A 10 -0.88 55.45 -25.33
N ARG A 11 -0.06 54.51 -25.84
CA ARG A 11 -0.05 53.13 -25.43
C ARG A 11 0.52 53.08 -24.01
N GLY A 12 -0.34 52.91 -23.01
CA GLY A 12 0.05 52.55 -21.66
C GLY A 12 0.64 51.13 -21.64
N PRO A 13 1.63 50.83 -20.80
CA PRO A 13 2.17 49.50 -20.69
C PRO A 13 1.06 48.54 -20.20
N SER A 14 0.71 47.54 -21.01
CA SER A 14 -0.25 46.52 -20.67
C SER A 14 0.32 45.64 -19.55
N GLY A 15 -0.02 45.99 -18.31
CA GLY A 15 0.41 45.27 -17.10
C GLY A 15 -0.27 43.92 -16.90
N ALA A 16 -0.67 43.22 -17.97
CA ALA A 16 -1.34 41.91 -17.87
C ALA A 16 -0.40 40.74 -17.66
N TRP A 17 0.89 40.90 -17.91
CA TRP A 17 1.87 39.78 -17.85
C TRP A 17 2.52 39.56 -16.48
N THR A 18 2.39 40.51 -15.54
CA THR A 18 2.97 40.38 -14.19
C THR A 18 2.06 39.71 -13.15
N ARG A 19 0.87 39.26 -13.53
CA ARG A 19 -0.11 38.67 -12.60
C ARG A 19 -0.12 37.13 -12.53
N LEU A 20 0.60 36.45 -13.39
CA LEU A 20 0.78 35.03 -13.28
C LEU A 20 1.90 34.75 -12.24
N LYS A 21 1.51 34.56 -10.98
CA LYS A 21 2.43 33.94 -10.03
C LYS A 21 2.89 32.63 -10.67
N PRO A 22 4.21 32.35 -10.74
CA PRO A 22 4.67 31.06 -11.24
C PRO A 22 3.94 29.97 -10.46
N ALA A 23 3.35 29.02 -11.16
CA ALA A 23 2.71 27.89 -10.54
C ALA A 23 3.74 27.22 -9.63
N VAL A 24 3.41 27.05 -8.35
CA VAL A 24 4.27 26.34 -7.41
C VAL A 24 4.31 24.89 -7.90
N ILE A 25 5.43 24.54 -8.55
CA ILE A 25 5.66 23.17 -9.01
C ILE A 25 5.78 22.29 -7.76
N ASP A 26 5.00 21.21 -7.71
CA ASP A 26 5.11 20.24 -6.60
C ASP A 26 6.54 19.68 -6.58
N PRO A 27 7.22 19.63 -5.42
CA PRO A 27 8.57 19.07 -5.29
C PRO A 27 8.72 17.65 -5.85
N LEU A 28 7.64 16.87 -5.92
CA LEU A 28 7.62 15.52 -6.51
C LEU A 28 7.48 15.55 -8.05
N ASP A 29 7.01 16.65 -8.63
CA ASP A 29 6.86 16.81 -10.08
C ASP A 29 8.03 17.53 -10.76
N VAL A 30 9.06 17.90 -9.99
CA VAL A 30 10.29 18.55 -10.52
C VAL A 30 11.02 17.62 -11.51
N TYR A 31 10.92 16.30 -11.32
CA TYR A 31 11.55 15.30 -12.18
C TYR A 31 10.51 14.59 -13.04
N GLY A 32 10.84 14.42 -14.32
CA GLY A 32 10.08 13.57 -15.24
C GLY A 32 10.35 12.07 -15.02
N LEU A 33 9.75 11.24 -15.87
CA LEU A 33 10.02 9.81 -15.90
C LEU A 33 11.34 9.54 -16.65
N PRO A 34 12.30 8.79 -16.08
CA PRO A 34 13.52 8.39 -16.76
C PRO A 34 13.25 7.66 -18.09
N SER A 35 12.21 6.82 -18.15
CA SER A 35 11.77 6.16 -19.39
C SER A 35 11.31 7.12 -20.51
N LYS A 36 11.08 8.40 -20.17
CA LYS A 36 10.72 9.46 -21.13
C LYS A 36 11.87 10.44 -21.40
N GLY A 37 13.11 10.04 -21.07
CA GLY A 37 14.32 10.83 -21.36
C GLY A 37 14.81 11.74 -20.22
N GLU A 38 14.25 11.65 -19.01
CA GLU A 38 14.73 12.40 -17.85
C GLU A 38 15.97 11.75 -17.23
N ALA A 39 17.15 12.34 -17.43
CA ALA A 39 18.43 11.78 -16.96
C ALA A 39 18.85 12.24 -15.55
N ARG A 40 18.24 13.27 -14.96
CA ARG A 40 18.65 13.84 -13.67
C ARG A 40 18.56 12.83 -12.52
N LEU A 41 17.58 11.91 -12.57
CA LEU A 41 17.43 10.83 -11.59
C LEU A 41 18.45 9.68 -11.75
N HIS A 42 19.38 9.74 -12.68
CA HIS A 42 20.53 8.81 -12.73
C HIS A 42 21.64 9.23 -11.77
N ASN A 43 21.65 10.46 -11.28
CA ASN A 43 22.64 10.93 -10.31
C ASN A 43 22.28 10.44 -8.90
N HIS A 44 23.22 9.81 -8.19
CA HIS A 44 23.03 9.19 -6.88
C HIS A 44 22.57 10.18 -5.82
N LYS A 45 23.16 11.38 -5.76
CA LYS A 45 22.77 12.43 -4.81
C LYS A 45 21.32 12.89 -5.05
N THR A 46 20.96 13.07 -6.33
CA THR A 46 19.61 13.45 -6.70
C THR A 46 18.57 12.38 -6.32
N GLN A 47 18.93 11.10 -6.42
CA GLN A 47 18.10 9.98 -5.97
C GLN A 47 17.86 10.03 -4.46
N GLU A 48 18.91 10.30 -3.68
CA GLU A 48 18.81 10.40 -2.21
C GLU A 48 17.94 11.59 -1.77
N ASP A 49 18.18 12.77 -2.34
CA ASP A 49 17.39 13.97 -2.08
C ASP A 49 15.90 13.76 -2.49
N TYR A 50 15.67 13.07 -3.59
CA TYR A 50 14.32 12.79 -4.06
C TYR A 50 13.61 11.74 -3.20
N PHE A 51 14.32 10.71 -2.78
CA PHE A 51 13.80 9.71 -1.84
C PHE A 51 13.35 10.36 -0.53
N GLN A 52 14.15 11.26 0.04
CA GLN A 52 13.77 11.96 1.26
C GLN A 52 12.45 12.76 1.08
N LYS A 53 12.29 13.45 -0.06
CA LYS A 53 11.05 14.18 -0.36
C LYS A 53 9.83 13.25 -0.47
N ILE A 54 10.02 12.04 -1.05
CA ILE A 54 8.96 11.02 -1.12
C ILE A 54 8.56 10.55 0.27
N VAL A 55 9.54 10.21 1.13
CA VAL A 55 9.30 9.76 2.50
C VAL A 55 8.57 10.84 3.29
N ASP A 56 9.04 12.10 3.27
CA ASP A 56 8.42 13.21 3.98
C ASP A 56 6.97 13.44 3.53
N ARG A 57 6.70 13.32 2.23
CA ARG A 57 5.34 13.46 1.69
C ARG A 57 4.44 12.31 2.09
N TYR A 58 4.97 11.09 2.04
CA TYR A 58 4.23 9.90 2.46
C TYR A 58 3.88 9.96 3.94
N MET A 59 4.82 10.34 4.81
CA MET A 59 4.59 10.50 6.25
C MET A 59 3.52 11.56 6.55
N LYS A 60 3.56 12.70 5.84
CA LYS A 60 2.52 13.73 5.95
C LYS A 60 1.15 13.23 5.51
N PHE A 61 1.10 12.46 4.41
CA PHE A 61 -0.14 11.85 3.92
C PHE A 61 -0.74 10.89 4.95
N ILE A 62 0.08 10.00 5.53
CA ILE A 62 -0.37 9.06 6.57
C ILE A 62 -0.88 9.80 7.80
N ALA A 63 -0.15 10.80 8.30
CA ALA A 63 -0.55 11.60 9.45
C ALA A 63 -1.88 12.34 9.23
N SER A 64 -2.13 12.81 8.00
CA SER A 64 -3.37 13.52 7.64
C SER A 64 -4.56 12.60 7.39
N SER A 65 -4.30 11.36 6.99
CA SER A 65 -5.34 10.38 6.65
C SER A 65 -5.90 9.63 7.86
N GLY A 66 -5.45 9.96 9.09
CA GLY A 66 -5.83 9.23 10.29
C GLY A 66 -5.37 7.78 10.24
N GLY A 67 -4.21 7.55 9.60
CA GLY A 67 -3.63 6.24 9.38
C GLY A 67 -3.67 5.41 10.66
N GLY A 68 -4.23 4.22 10.57
CA GLY A 68 -4.46 3.38 11.72
C GLY A 68 -3.17 3.07 12.47
N GLU A 69 -3.27 2.75 13.77
CA GLU A 69 -2.14 2.42 14.66
C GLU A 69 -1.14 1.41 14.05
N GLU A 70 -1.60 0.52 13.18
CA GLU A 70 -0.76 -0.47 12.51
C GLU A 70 0.22 0.15 11.51
N LEU A 71 -0.20 1.21 10.83
CA LEU A 71 0.64 1.96 9.89
C LEU A 71 1.72 2.73 10.65
N GLU A 72 1.35 3.40 11.75
CA GLU A 72 2.30 4.11 12.61
C GLU A 72 3.31 3.16 13.26
N LYS A 73 2.87 1.98 13.72
CA LYS A 73 3.76 0.94 14.27
C LYS A 73 4.73 0.40 13.22
N ALA A 74 4.27 0.16 11.99
CA ALA A 74 5.13 -0.31 10.89
C ALA A 74 6.22 0.72 10.56
N PHE A 75 5.88 2.02 10.52
CA PHE A 75 6.85 3.08 10.27
C PHE A 75 7.78 3.37 11.45
N ALA A 76 7.28 3.30 12.67
CA ALA A 76 8.12 3.41 13.86
C ALA A 76 9.17 2.30 13.91
N ALA A 77 8.83 1.08 13.52
CA ALA A 77 9.76 -0.04 13.42
C ALA A 77 10.85 0.19 12.35
N MET A 78 10.54 0.89 11.25
CA MET A 78 11.53 1.25 10.22
C MET A 78 12.49 2.35 10.72
N ALA A 79 11.97 3.37 11.41
CA ALA A 79 12.77 4.48 11.93
C ALA A 79 13.77 4.03 13.02
N VAL A 80 13.42 3.00 13.80
CA VAL A 80 14.31 2.41 14.84
C VAL A 80 15.48 1.64 14.23
N LYS A 81 15.32 1.08 13.02
CA LYS A 81 16.42 0.35 12.35
C LYS A 81 17.50 1.29 11.78
N ASP A 82 17.16 2.52 11.45
CA ASP A 82 18.09 3.49 10.85
C ASP A 82 18.92 4.30 11.88
N ASN A 83 18.55 4.27 13.17
CA ASN A 83 19.31 4.87 14.26
C ASN A 83 19.58 3.82 15.34
N PRO A 84 20.86 3.39 15.58
CA PRO A 84 21.14 2.59 16.76
C PRO A 84 20.75 3.40 17.99
N PRO A 85 20.12 2.79 19.00
CA PRO A 85 19.66 3.53 20.17
C PRO A 85 20.87 4.14 20.88
N ILE A 86 20.99 5.46 20.82
CA ILE A 86 21.73 6.20 21.82
C ILE A 86 20.99 5.90 23.12
N ALA A 87 21.68 5.28 24.06
CA ALA A 87 21.14 4.95 25.36
C ALA A 87 20.57 6.23 25.99
N VAL A 88 19.26 6.40 25.89
CA VAL A 88 18.53 7.46 26.58
C VAL A 88 18.18 6.89 27.94
N THR A 89 18.97 7.29 28.92
CA THR A 89 18.63 7.19 30.34
C THR A 89 17.21 7.67 30.56
N SER A 90 16.43 6.84 31.24
CA SER A 90 15.09 7.09 31.70
C SER A 90 14.90 8.50 32.28
N THR A 91 14.23 9.38 31.56
CA THR A 91 13.60 10.57 32.11
C THR A 91 12.10 10.41 32.05
N THR A 92 11.52 10.65 33.20
CA THR A 92 10.13 10.56 33.59
C THR A 92 9.17 11.19 32.57
N ASP A 93 8.04 10.53 32.41
CA ASP A 93 6.90 10.73 31.50
C ASP A 93 6.16 12.09 31.63
N ARG A 94 6.84 13.18 32.05
CA ARG A 94 6.22 14.49 32.28
C ARG A 94 6.55 15.60 31.29
N ASP A 95 7.51 15.39 30.37
CA ASP A 95 7.97 16.42 29.41
C ASP A 95 7.90 15.98 27.96
N ARG A 96 6.85 15.26 27.58
CA ARG A 96 6.55 15.07 26.17
C ARG A 96 5.90 16.35 25.66
N PRO A 97 6.56 17.16 24.82
CA PRO A 97 5.90 18.29 24.20
C PRO A 97 4.73 17.75 23.39
N ALA A 98 3.51 18.18 23.74
CA ALA A 98 2.34 17.93 22.93
C ALA A 98 2.64 18.39 21.50
N LEU A 99 2.62 17.47 20.55
CA LEU A 99 2.68 17.81 19.14
C LEU A 99 1.65 18.90 18.87
N PRO A 100 2.04 20.06 18.32
CA PRO A 100 1.08 21.10 18.02
C PRO A 100 0.02 20.51 17.12
N ARG A 101 -1.25 20.62 17.52
CA ARG A 101 -2.39 20.36 16.65
C ARG A 101 -2.30 21.38 15.52
N HIS A 102 -1.63 21.03 14.45
CA HIS A 102 -1.66 21.82 13.23
C HIS A 102 -3.05 21.72 12.63
N THR A 103 -3.88 22.68 13.01
CA THR A 103 -5.01 23.12 12.23
C THR A 103 -4.48 23.60 10.89
N SER A 104 -5.12 23.11 9.80
CA SER A 104 -4.89 23.50 8.42
C SER A 104 -3.55 23.09 7.77
N SER A 105 -3.37 21.80 7.54
CA SER A 105 -2.67 21.37 6.36
C SER A 105 -3.72 20.99 5.31
N THR A 106 -3.80 21.76 4.24
CA THR A 106 -4.50 21.40 3.01
C THR A 106 -3.82 20.18 2.40
N SER A 107 -4.03 19.01 3.01
CA SER A 107 -3.73 17.75 2.36
C SER A 107 -4.72 17.64 1.19
N ARG A 108 -4.18 17.76 -0.02
CA ARG A 108 -4.99 17.55 -1.22
C ARG A 108 -5.52 16.12 -1.15
N PRO A 109 -6.83 15.89 -1.34
CA PRO A 109 -7.45 14.56 -1.20
C PRO A 109 -6.91 13.51 -2.19
N ASN A 110 -5.89 13.83 -2.97
CA ASN A 110 -5.36 13.01 -4.04
C ASN A 110 -3.82 12.87 -4.01
N ASP A 111 -3.20 12.92 -2.84
CA ASP A 111 -1.72 12.86 -2.72
C ASP A 111 -1.15 11.47 -3.04
N MET A 112 -1.88 10.38 -2.74
CA MET A 112 -1.35 9.03 -2.90
C MET A 112 -0.96 8.66 -4.35
N PRO A 113 -1.75 8.97 -5.40
CA PRO A 113 -1.32 8.75 -6.77
C PRO A 113 -0.02 9.50 -7.13
N ASN A 114 0.18 10.73 -6.63
CA ASN A 114 1.39 11.51 -6.86
C ASN A 114 2.60 10.88 -6.17
N ILE A 115 2.42 10.37 -4.96
CA ILE A 115 3.46 9.65 -4.21
C ILE A 115 3.85 8.35 -4.94
N LEU A 116 2.87 7.55 -5.39
CA LEU A 116 3.11 6.33 -6.17
C LEU A 116 3.83 6.62 -7.48
N MET A 117 3.46 7.71 -8.17
CA MET A 117 4.17 8.16 -9.37
C MET A 117 5.61 8.59 -9.05
N ALA A 118 5.84 9.28 -7.94
CA ALA A 118 7.19 9.65 -7.51
C ALA A 118 8.04 8.43 -7.16
N MET A 119 7.47 7.44 -6.47
CA MET A 119 8.12 6.15 -6.20
C MET A 119 8.49 5.43 -7.51
N ARG A 120 7.62 5.47 -8.52
CA ARG A 120 7.92 4.92 -9.85
C ARG A 120 9.07 5.65 -10.51
N LYS A 121 9.08 7.00 -10.51
CA LYS A 121 10.17 7.82 -11.07
C LYS A 121 11.51 7.46 -10.41
N LEU A 122 11.54 7.33 -9.08
CA LEU A 122 12.73 6.93 -8.34
C LEU A 122 13.20 5.52 -8.73
N ARG A 123 12.29 4.55 -8.77
CA ARG A 123 12.60 3.17 -9.15
C ARG A 123 13.18 3.08 -10.57
N GLU A 124 12.61 3.81 -11.53
CA GLU A 124 13.13 3.89 -12.90
C GLU A 124 14.53 4.55 -12.92
N GLY A 125 14.78 5.56 -12.08
CA GLY A 125 16.10 6.20 -11.93
C GLY A 125 17.15 5.26 -11.35
N LEU A 126 16.80 4.50 -10.30
CA LEU A 126 17.65 3.48 -9.70
C LEU A 126 17.99 2.36 -10.69
N LEU A 127 16.98 1.91 -11.44
CA LEU A 127 17.17 0.90 -12.49
C LEU A 127 18.08 1.42 -13.62
N GLY A 128 17.85 2.64 -14.10
CA GLY A 128 18.63 3.27 -15.17
C GLY A 128 20.09 3.53 -14.80
N SER A 129 20.36 3.83 -13.52
CA SER A 129 21.74 3.95 -13.00
C SER A 129 22.36 2.62 -12.57
N GLN A 130 21.63 1.50 -12.66
CA GLN A 130 22.03 0.17 -12.18
C GLN A 130 22.51 0.14 -10.73
N ARG A 131 21.96 1.03 -9.91
CA ARG A 131 22.35 1.18 -8.50
C ARG A 131 21.81 0.02 -7.69
N ARG A 132 22.70 -0.72 -7.00
CA ARG A 132 22.38 -1.92 -6.20
C ARG A 132 23.03 -1.90 -4.81
N ASP A 133 23.32 -0.70 -4.31
CA ASP A 133 23.92 -0.48 -2.99
C ASP A 133 22.88 -0.50 -1.85
N HIS A 134 23.32 -0.26 -0.62
CA HIS A 134 22.45 -0.19 0.57
C HIS A 134 21.37 0.91 0.46
N PHE A 135 21.65 2.01 -0.26
CA PHE A 135 20.63 3.03 -0.49
C PHE A 135 19.50 2.49 -1.40
N ALA A 136 19.86 1.85 -2.51
CA ALA A 136 18.89 1.22 -3.40
C ALA A 136 18.05 0.17 -2.65
N GLN A 137 18.70 -0.68 -1.85
CA GLN A 137 18.03 -1.67 -1.00
C GLN A 137 16.99 -0.99 -0.10
N ARG A 138 17.37 0.04 0.66
CA ARG A 138 16.47 0.79 1.56
C ARG A 138 15.31 1.45 0.80
N ALA A 139 15.60 2.06 -0.34
CA ALA A 139 14.57 2.69 -1.17
C ALA A 139 13.55 1.67 -1.69
N TYR A 140 14.00 0.51 -2.18
CA TYR A 140 13.11 -0.56 -2.62
C TYR A 140 12.28 -1.15 -1.49
N ILE A 141 12.88 -1.38 -0.31
CA ILE A 141 12.16 -1.81 0.90
C ILE A 141 11.00 -0.86 1.21
N PHE A 142 11.28 0.44 1.27
CA PHE A 142 10.27 1.46 1.53
C PHE A 142 9.16 1.45 0.46
N ILE A 143 9.54 1.43 -0.83
CA ILE A 143 8.57 1.41 -1.94
C ILE A 143 7.66 0.19 -1.87
N ILE A 144 8.21 -1.00 -1.59
CA ILE A 144 7.44 -2.24 -1.46
C ILE A 144 6.45 -2.12 -0.31
N GLN A 145 6.91 -1.76 0.88
CA GLN A 145 6.09 -1.68 2.08
C GLN A 145 4.97 -0.64 1.95
N ALA A 146 5.29 0.56 1.49
CA ALA A 146 4.31 1.61 1.25
C ALA A 146 3.27 1.23 0.18
N SER A 147 3.70 0.56 -0.89
CA SER A 147 2.82 0.11 -1.96
C SER A 147 1.95 -1.09 -1.55
N ILE A 148 2.42 -1.98 -0.69
CA ILE A 148 1.61 -3.06 -0.10
C ILE A 148 0.48 -2.46 0.74
N LEU A 149 0.80 -1.52 1.64
CA LEU A 149 -0.19 -0.90 2.51
C LEU A 149 -1.25 -0.11 1.74
N SER A 150 -0.86 0.51 0.62
CA SER A 150 -1.79 1.15 -0.31
C SER A 150 -2.49 0.20 -1.27
N ARG A 151 -2.21 -1.11 -1.19
CA ARG A 151 -2.75 -2.17 -2.07
C ARG A 151 -2.49 -1.94 -3.56
N HIS A 152 -1.42 -1.22 -3.89
CA HIS A 152 -1.04 -0.90 -5.27
C HIS A 152 -0.04 -1.94 -5.79
N TRP A 153 -0.56 -3.04 -6.33
CA TRP A 153 0.25 -4.19 -6.74
C TRP A 153 1.18 -3.89 -7.93
N GLU A 154 0.80 -2.98 -8.82
CA GLU A 154 1.61 -2.53 -9.96
C GLU A 154 2.94 -1.89 -9.53
N SER A 155 2.97 -1.33 -8.31
CA SER A 155 4.18 -0.74 -7.74
C SER A 155 4.99 -1.75 -6.95
N TYR A 156 4.36 -2.55 -6.04
CA TYR A 156 5.15 -3.42 -5.18
C TYR A 156 5.64 -4.68 -5.88
N GLN A 157 4.88 -5.29 -6.79
CA GLN A 157 5.27 -6.55 -7.41
C GLN A 157 6.59 -6.46 -8.18
N PRO A 158 6.77 -5.53 -9.15
CA PRO A 158 8.05 -5.42 -9.84
C PRO A 158 9.19 -4.95 -8.95
N ALA A 159 8.89 -4.13 -7.92
CA ALA A 159 9.89 -3.72 -6.94
C ALA A 159 10.37 -4.91 -6.09
N LEU A 160 9.45 -5.77 -5.64
CA LEU A 160 9.74 -6.97 -4.88
C LEU A 160 10.60 -7.97 -5.67
N LEU A 161 10.25 -8.19 -6.94
CA LEU A 161 11.06 -9.06 -7.82
C LEU A 161 12.46 -8.50 -8.03
N TYR A 162 12.61 -7.19 -8.24
CA TYR A 162 13.91 -6.56 -8.42
C TYR A 162 14.75 -6.61 -7.13
N LEU A 163 14.12 -6.39 -5.97
CA LEU A 163 14.79 -6.51 -4.67
C LEU A 163 15.36 -7.92 -4.46
N LEU A 164 14.57 -8.96 -4.72
CA LEU A 164 14.96 -10.34 -4.48
C LEU A 164 15.96 -10.86 -5.52
N ASN A 165 15.80 -10.53 -6.81
CA ASN A 165 16.58 -11.11 -7.89
C ASN A 165 17.83 -10.31 -8.25
N GLU A 166 17.80 -8.98 -8.06
CA GLU A 166 18.87 -8.11 -8.55
C GLU A 166 19.65 -7.41 -7.42
N ILE A 167 18.97 -6.95 -6.37
CA ILE A 167 19.65 -6.24 -5.27
C ILE A 167 20.18 -7.23 -4.25
N HIS A 168 19.37 -8.18 -3.80
CA HIS A 168 19.77 -9.14 -2.75
C HIS A 168 21.05 -9.93 -3.08
N PRO A 169 21.31 -10.39 -4.32
CA PRO A 169 22.55 -11.09 -4.66
C PRO A 169 23.80 -10.22 -4.55
N VAL A 170 23.68 -8.88 -4.66
CA VAL A 170 24.79 -7.92 -4.59
C VAL A 170 24.90 -7.32 -3.17
N THR A 171 23.80 -6.85 -2.65
CA THR A 171 23.65 -6.28 -1.31
C THR A 171 22.67 -7.14 -0.53
N ALA A 172 23.19 -8.06 0.25
CA ALA A 172 22.39 -9.06 0.93
C ALA A 172 21.42 -8.44 1.95
N LEU A 173 20.15 -8.84 1.88
CA LEU A 173 19.18 -8.60 2.95
C LEU A 173 19.58 -9.39 4.20
N SER A 174 19.24 -8.88 5.37
CA SER A 174 19.32 -9.68 6.60
C SER A 174 18.43 -10.93 6.50
N PRO A 175 18.73 -12.02 7.20
CA PRO A 175 17.91 -13.24 7.15
C PRO A 175 16.43 -13.00 7.47
N LEU A 176 16.13 -12.09 8.41
CA LEU A 176 14.75 -11.73 8.76
C LEU A 176 14.06 -10.96 7.63
N GLU A 177 14.72 -9.95 7.06
CA GLU A 177 14.17 -9.20 5.92
C GLU A 177 13.96 -10.11 4.71
N LEU A 178 14.89 -11.00 4.40
CA LEU A 178 14.73 -11.95 3.32
C LEU A 178 13.48 -12.83 3.53
N GLN A 179 13.29 -13.36 4.74
CA GLN A 179 12.10 -14.14 5.09
C GLN A 179 10.81 -13.30 4.91
N ASP A 180 10.82 -12.04 5.34
CA ASP A 180 9.65 -11.15 5.20
C ASP A 180 9.31 -10.90 3.71
N PHE A 181 10.29 -10.50 2.90
CA PHE A 181 10.05 -10.19 1.48
C PHE A 181 9.71 -11.43 0.65
N VAL A 182 10.33 -12.57 0.92
CA VAL A 182 9.94 -13.84 0.29
C VAL A 182 8.53 -14.25 0.73
N SER A 183 8.16 -14.04 2.00
CA SER A 183 6.80 -14.26 2.50
C SER A 183 5.78 -13.39 1.75
N TYR A 184 6.08 -12.11 1.51
CA TYR A 184 5.21 -11.26 0.69
C TYR A 184 5.08 -11.79 -0.74
N ARG A 185 6.15 -12.31 -1.33
CA ARG A 185 6.10 -12.95 -2.66
C ARG A 185 5.22 -14.20 -2.68
N VAL A 186 5.35 -15.08 -1.68
CA VAL A 186 4.51 -16.28 -1.55
C VAL A 186 3.04 -15.88 -1.36
N LEU A 187 2.75 -14.89 -0.52
CA LEU A 187 1.38 -14.42 -0.29
C LEU A 187 0.80 -13.75 -1.54
N ASP A 188 1.58 -12.98 -2.28
CA ASP A 188 1.13 -12.35 -3.53
C ASP A 188 0.75 -13.40 -4.58
N LEU A 189 1.59 -14.43 -4.77
CA LEU A 189 1.30 -15.56 -5.63
C LEU A 189 0.04 -16.31 -5.19
N THR A 190 -0.13 -16.52 -3.87
CA THR A 190 -1.26 -17.24 -3.30
C THR A 190 -2.57 -16.46 -3.37
N CYS A 191 -2.57 -15.21 -2.90
CA CYS A 191 -3.79 -14.46 -2.62
C CYS A 191 -4.26 -13.63 -3.82
N ARG A 192 -3.34 -12.99 -4.54
CA ARG A 192 -3.67 -12.12 -5.67
C ARG A 192 -3.62 -12.88 -7.01
N GLN A 193 -2.50 -13.52 -7.32
CA GLN A 193 -2.29 -14.18 -8.62
C GLN A 193 -2.99 -15.54 -8.71
N TYR A 194 -3.16 -16.21 -7.56
CA TYR A 194 -3.66 -17.60 -7.48
C TYR A 194 -2.76 -18.62 -8.19
N GLU A 195 -1.45 -18.31 -8.25
CA GLU A 195 -0.43 -19.21 -8.84
C GLU A 195 0.16 -20.09 -7.72
N LEU A 196 -0.64 -21.08 -7.29
CA LEU A 196 -0.35 -21.89 -6.10
C LEU A 196 0.92 -22.72 -6.25
N MET A 197 1.18 -23.26 -7.45
CA MET A 197 2.39 -24.06 -7.70
C MET A 197 3.65 -23.20 -7.58
N ASP A 198 3.62 -21.98 -8.12
CA ASP A 198 4.74 -21.04 -8.01
C ASP A 198 4.93 -20.58 -6.55
N ALA A 199 3.84 -20.41 -5.80
CA ALA A 199 3.92 -20.10 -4.37
C ALA A 199 4.64 -21.21 -3.59
N PHE A 200 4.34 -22.49 -3.86
CA PHE A 200 5.07 -23.62 -3.29
C PHE A 200 6.52 -23.67 -3.73
N ALA A 201 6.80 -23.44 -5.01
CA ALA A 201 8.16 -23.43 -5.54
C ALA A 201 9.03 -22.37 -4.89
N VAL A 202 8.52 -21.12 -4.78
CA VAL A 202 9.22 -20.01 -4.11
C VAL A 202 9.43 -20.32 -2.64
N ARG A 203 8.39 -20.80 -1.93
CA ARG A 203 8.48 -21.17 -0.53
C ARG A 203 9.57 -22.24 -0.30
N HIS A 204 9.64 -23.24 -1.17
CA HIS A 204 10.62 -24.31 -1.08
C HIS A 204 12.04 -23.82 -1.39
N ALA A 205 12.22 -23.06 -2.47
CA ALA A 205 13.52 -22.56 -2.92
C ALA A 205 14.21 -21.69 -1.84
N TYR A 206 13.44 -20.83 -1.16
CA TYR A 206 13.95 -19.95 -0.11
C TYR A 206 13.82 -20.54 1.31
N LYS A 207 13.32 -21.78 1.44
CA LYS A 207 13.12 -22.46 2.74
C LYS A 207 12.35 -21.59 3.74
N VAL A 208 11.24 -20.98 3.29
CA VAL A 208 10.42 -20.12 4.14
C VAL A 208 9.79 -20.93 5.27
N ASP A 209 10.15 -20.60 6.51
CA ASP A 209 9.68 -21.31 7.73
C ASP A 209 8.61 -20.51 8.51
N ASP A 210 8.01 -19.48 7.92
CA ASP A 210 6.89 -18.79 8.56
C ASP A 210 5.63 -19.67 8.51
N ARG A 211 5.25 -20.17 9.70
CA ARG A 211 4.04 -21.01 9.87
C ARG A 211 2.76 -20.26 9.47
N ARG A 212 2.72 -18.93 9.64
CA ARG A 212 1.57 -18.09 9.26
C ARG A 212 1.39 -18.10 7.74
N VAL A 213 2.45 -17.83 6.99
CA VAL A 213 2.45 -17.86 5.53
C VAL A 213 2.06 -19.25 5.01
N THR A 214 2.65 -20.29 5.58
CA THR A 214 2.27 -21.69 5.24
C THR A 214 0.79 -21.95 5.51
N THR A 215 0.26 -21.45 6.64
CA THR A 215 -1.15 -21.63 6.97
C THR A 215 -2.06 -20.88 5.97
N VAL A 216 -1.70 -19.68 5.53
CA VAL A 216 -2.44 -18.94 4.49
C VAL A 216 -2.45 -19.74 3.19
N LEU A 217 -1.27 -20.17 2.70
CA LEU A 217 -1.15 -20.97 1.48
C LEU A 217 -2.04 -22.21 1.53
N MET A 218 -1.94 -23.00 2.61
CA MET A 218 -2.75 -24.22 2.78
C MET A 218 -4.25 -23.91 2.90
N SER A 219 -4.63 -22.81 3.56
CA SER A 219 -6.04 -22.45 3.66
C SER A 219 -6.64 -22.06 2.31
N VAL A 220 -5.86 -21.44 1.44
CA VAL A 220 -6.29 -21.10 0.07
C VAL A 220 -6.34 -22.36 -0.83
N VAL A 221 -5.36 -23.27 -0.68
CA VAL A 221 -5.35 -24.55 -1.42
C VAL A 221 -6.56 -25.42 -1.13
N HIS A 222 -6.99 -25.45 0.14
CA HIS A 222 -8.11 -26.27 0.60
C HIS A 222 -9.45 -25.51 0.67
N ASP A 223 -9.47 -24.24 0.24
CA ASP A 223 -10.65 -23.38 0.40
C ASP A 223 -11.17 -23.29 1.83
N ASP A 224 -10.26 -23.44 2.82
CA ASP A 224 -10.57 -23.39 4.25
C ASP A 224 -10.72 -21.93 4.72
N TRP A 225 -11.90 -21.34 4.51
CA TRP A 225 -12.17 -19.94 4.92
C TRP A 225 -12.10 -19.75 6.44
N VAL A 226 -12.40 -20.77 7.24
CA VAL A 226 -12.36 -20.66 8.71
C VAL A 226 -10.93 -20.41 9.18
N ARG A 227 -9.99 -21.19 8.65
CA ARG A 227 -8.56 -21.02 8.92
C ARG A 227 -8.03 -19.74 8.33
N PHE A 228 -8.46 -19.37 7.11
CA PHE A 228 -8.08 -18.15 6.45
C PHE A 228 -8.46 -16.89 7.26
N TRP A 229 -9.71 -16.79 7.75
CA TRP A 229 -10.14 -15.67 8.58
C TRP A 229 -9.41 -15.63 9.93
N ARG A 230 -9.16 -16.78 10.52
CA ARG A 230 -8.44 -16.87 11.79
C ARG A 230 -7.01 -16.36 11.66
N ILE A 231 -6.27 -16.80 10.63
CA ILE A 231 -4.88 -16.39 10.42
C ILE A 231 -4.77 -14.94 10.01
N LYS A 232 -5.71 -14.40 9.22
CA LYS A 232 -5.75 -13.00 8.80
C LYS A 232 -5.78 -12.02 9.98
N ARG A 233 -6.33 -12.43 11.13
CA ARG A 233 -6.39 -11.58 12.34
C ARG A 233 -5.08 -11.53 13.13
N VAL A 234 -4.17 -12.48 12.91
CA VAL A 234 -2.92 -12.62 13.69
C VAL A 234 -1.65 -12.34 12.88
N VAL A 235 -1.76 -12.18 11.56
CA VAL A 235 -0.65 -11.75 10.72
C VAL A 235 -0.39 -10.25 10.87
N ASP A 236 0.81 -9.80 10.48
CA ASP A 236 1.15 -8.37 10.46
C ASP A 236 0.35 -7.59 9.42
N GLY A 237 0.45 -6.25 9.45
CA GLY A 237 -0.29 -5.35 8.57
C GLY A 237 0.04 -5.53 7.08
N TYR A 238 1.30 -5.82 6.74
CA TYR A 238 1.73 -6.04 5.35
C TYR A 238 1.18 -7.35 4.80
N GLN A 239 1.32 -8.45 5.55
CA GLN A 239 0.77 -9.75 5.18
C GLN A 239 -0.75 -9.67 5.03
N ARG A 240 -1.43 -8.96 5.96
CA ARG A 240 -2.89 -8.75 5.92
C ARG A 240 -3.33 -7.99 4.67
N ALA A 241 -2.62 -6.92 4.30
CA ALA A 241 -2.93 -6.14 3.11
C ALA A 241 -2.82 -6.98 1.82
N ILE A 242 -1.86 -7.92 1.75
CA ILE A 242 -1.77 -8.85 0.62
C ILE A 242 -2.88 -9.91 0.68
N MET A 243 -3.23 -10.41 1.87
CA MET A 243 -4.34 -11.35 2.02
C MET A 243 -5.70 -10.76 1.62
N ASP A 244 -5.86 -9.44 1.70
CA ASP A 244 -7.10 -8.77 1.29
C ASP A 244 -7.46 -9.01 -0.17
N PHE A 245 -6.51 -9.28 -1.06
CA PHE A 245 -6.78 -9.66 -2.45
C PHE A 245 -7.55 -11.00 -2.59
N ALA A 246 -7.47 -11.89 -1.58
CA ALA A 246 -8.18 -13.16 -1.60
C ALA A 246 -9.54 -13.12 -0.88
N VAL A 247 -9.86 -12.04 -0.17
CA VAL A 247 -11.06 -11.93 0.69
C VAL A 247 -12.34 -12.23 -0.07
N ASP A 248 -12.55 -11.61 -1.21
CA ASP A 248 -13.80 -11.77 -1.96
C ASP A 248 -13.97 -13.19 -2.50
N ARG A 249 -12.88 -13.83 -2.94
CA ARG A 249 -12.89 -15.22 -3.37
C ARG A 249 -13.24 -16.15 -2.22
N MET A 250 -12.59 -16.00 -1.07
CA MET A 250 -12.82 -16.82 0.11
C MET A 250 -14.23 -16.62 0.67
N ARG A 251 -14.72 -15.39 0.70
CA ARG A 251 -16.09 -15.03 1.09
C ARG A 251 -17.13 -15.68 0.17
N LEU A 252 -16.94 -15.54 -1.14
CA LEU A 252 -17.83 -16.14 -2.12
C LEU A 252 -17.86 -17.66 -1.99
N HIS A 253 -16.73 -18.31 -1.77
CA HIS A 253 -16.65 -19.75 -1.54
C HIS A 253 -17.41 -20.15 -0.28
N ALA A 254 -17.18 -19.48 0.86
CA ALA A 254 -17.88 -19.72 2.10
C ALA A 254 -19.41 -19.62 1.93
N LEU A 255 -19.89 -18.54 1.30
CA LEU A 255 -21.32 -18.34 1.05
C LEU A 255 -21.90 -19.40 0.12
N LYS A 256 -21.17 -19.82 -0.91
CA LYS A 256 -21.59 -20.94 -1.78
C LYS A 256 -21.73 -22.25 -1.00
N CYS A 257 -20.80 -22.53 -0.09
CA CYS A 257 -20.88 -23.72 0.77
C CYS A 257 -22.10 -23.65 1.69
N LEU A 258 -22.37 -22.50 2.33
CA LEU A 258 -23.56 -22.31 3.14
C LEU A 258 -24.83 -22.47 2.30
N GLY A 259 -24.87 -21.87 1.11
CA GLY A 259 -26.00 -21.99 0.19
C GLY A 259 -26.33 -23.41 -0.25
N ARG A 260 -25.31 -24.29 -0.28
CA ARG A 260 -25.48 -25.71 -0.63
C ARG A 260 -25.84 -26.58 0.58
N GLY A 261 -25.26 -26.29 1.75
CA GLY A 261 -25.37 -27.13 2.93
C GLY A 261 -26.56 -26.84 3.83
N TYR A 262 -27.09 -25.60 3.81
CA TYR A 262 -28.10 -25.17 4.77
C TYR A 262 -29.37 -24.65 4.09
N LEU A 263 -30.52 -24.87 4.74
CA LEU A 263 -31.81 -24.24 4.41
C LEU A 263 -31.94 -22.90 5.14
N ASN A 264 -31.52 -22.88 6.39
CA ASN A 264 -31.48 -21.71 7.27
C ASN A 264 -30.24 -21.77 8.14
N ALA A 265 -29.78 -20.60 8.56
CA ALA A 265 -28.65 -20.48 9.47
C ALA A 265 -28.80 -19.24 10.34
N ASP A 266 -28.19 -19.22 11.50
CA ASP A 266 -28.13 -18.04 12.35
C ASP A 266 -27.34 -16.93 11.65
N LYS A 267 -27.82 -15.68 11.76
CA LYS A 267 -27.18 -14.47 11.21
C LYS A 267 -25.71 -14.39 11.63
N SER A 268 -25.41 -14.59 12.91
CA SER A 268 -24.03 -14.51 13.43
C SER A 268 -23.09 -15.55 12.82
N PHE A 269 -23.61 -16.73 12.48
CA PHE A 269 -22.87 -17.78 11.79
C PHE A 269 -22.56 -17.38 10.36
N VAL A 270 -23.54 -16.80 9.65
CA VAL A 270 -23.37 -16.33 8.27
C VAL A 270 -22.34 -15.19 8.22
N GLU A 271 -22.44 -14.22 9.14
CA GLU A 271 -21.50 -13.10 9.25
C GLU A 271 -20.06 -13.58 9.53
N ARG A 272 -19.90 -14.54 10.44
CA ARG A 272 -18.57 -15.14 10.71
C ARG A 272 -18.03 -15.91 9.51
N ALA A 273 -18.87 -16.64 8.79
CA ALA A 273 -18.43 -17.38 7.61
C ALA A 273 -18.02 -16.47 6.45
N GLY A 274 -18.71 -15.34 6.27
CA GLY A 274 -18.39 -14.34 5.26
C GLY A 274 -17.34 -13.32 5.68
N ASP A 275 -16.93 -13.28 6.96
CA ASP A 275 -16.07 -12.24 7.55
C ASP A 275 -16.56 -10.83 7.19
N ALA A 276 -17.87 -10.60 7.31
CA ALA A 276 -18.54 -9.35 6.97
C ALA A 276 -19.88 -9.21 7.69
N SER A 277 -20.31 -7.97 7.92
CA SER A 277 -21.63 -7.69 8.48
C SER A 277 -22.75 -8.09 7.50
N TRP A 278 -23.93 -8.39 8.04
CA TRP A 278 -25.09 -8.72 7.21
C TRP A 278 -25.39 -7.65 6.15
N SER A 279 -25.27 -6.38 6.51
CA SER A 279 -25.48 -5.26 5.58
C SER A 279 -24.47 -5.25 4.43
N GLU A 280 -23.21 -5.60 4.68
CA GLU A 280 -22.18 -5.73 3.64
C GLU A 280 -22.43 -6.93 2.75
N LEU A 281 -22.85 -8.06 3.32
CA LEU A 281 -23.18 -9.26 2.56
C LEU A 281 -24.36 -9.01 1.60
N VAL A 282 -25.40 -8.33 2.06
CA VAL A 282 -26.55 -7.95 1.22
C VAL A 282 -26.14 -6.97 0.11
N LYS A 283 -25.31 -5.96 0.43
CA LYS A 283 -24.74 -5.06 -0.59
C LYS A 283 -23.87 -5.82 -1.60
N GLY A 284 -23.18 -6.87 -1.15
CA GLY A 284 -22.39 -7.78 -1.99
C GLY A 284 -23.22 -8.75 -2.84
N GLY A 285 -24.56 -8.67 -2.80
CA GLY A 285 -25.45 -9.46 -3.66
C GLY A 285 -26.01 -10.74 -3.04
N VAL A 286 -25.90 -10.92 -1.71
CA VAL A 286 -26.54 -12.04 -1.02
C VAL A 286 -28.05 -11.84 -0.98
N GLY A 287 -28.80 -12.67 -1.74
CA GLY A 287 -30.25 -12.61 -1.85
C GLY A 287 -31.01 -13.38 -0.78
N TRP A 288 -30.39 -13.72 0.35
CA TRP A 288 -31.05 -14.46 1.45
C TRP A 288 -31.90 -13.53 2.30
N GLN A 289 -32.90 -14.09 3.00
CA GLN A 289 -33.87 -13.33 3.78
C GLN A 289 -33.56 -13.45 5.27
N LEU A 290 -33.36 -12.32 5.95
CA LEU A 290 -33.26 -12.26 7.40
C LEU A 290 -34.68 -12.19 8.00
N GLN A 291 -34.98 -13.08 8.95
CA GLN A 291 -36.21 -13.10 9.74
C GLN A 291 -36.05 -12.30 11.05
N ASP A 292 -37.12 -11.86 11.63
CA ASP A 292 -37.14 -11.16 12.93
C ASP A 292 -36.56 -12.00 14.08
N SER A 293 -36.61 -13.33 13.95
CA SER A 293 -35.99 -14.28 14.88
C SER A 293 -34.45 -14.29 14.87
N GLY A 294 -33.80 -13.53 13.97
CA GLY A 294 -32.36 -13.57 13.77
C GLY A 294 -31.87 -14.70 12.87
N ASN A 295 -32.78 -15.51 12.32
CA ASN A 295 -32.44 -16.56 11.37
C ASN A 295 -32.40 -16.04 9.94
N VAL A 296 -31.44 -16.49 9.15
CA VAL A 296 -31.30 -16.23 7.73
C VAL A 296 -31.88 -17.42 6.96
N VAL A 297 -32.92 -17.18 6.14
CA VAL A 297 -33.44 -18.18 5.21
C VAL A 297 -32.61 -18.16 3.95
N ILE A 298 -31.86 -19.22 3.75
CA ILE A 298 -30.89 -19.39 2.62
C ILE A 298 -31.66 -19.98 1.42
N ARG A 299 -32.46 -20.99 1.68
CA ARG A 299 -33.18 -21.72 0.63
C ARG A 299 -34.53 -22.18 1.14
N LYS A 300 -35.57 -21.89 0.38
CA LYS A 300 -36.93 -22.45 0.72
C LYS A 300 -36.97 -23.93 0.32
N PRO A 301 -37.55 -24.81 1.17
CA PRO A 301 -37.78 -26.19 0.77
C PRO A 301 -38.71 -26.20 -0.46
N LYS A 302 -38.45 -27.12 -1.40
CA LYS A 302 -39.37 -27.32 -2.52
C LYS A 302 -40.68 -27.82 -1.97
N PRO A 303 -41.83 -27.25 -2.39
CA PRO A 303 -43.13 -27.86 -2.07
C PRO A 303 -43.12 -29.29 -2.63
N LYS A 304 -43.62 -30.23 -1.81
CA LYS A 304 -43.83 -31.61 -2.25
C LYS A 304 -44.96 -31.70 -3.28
#